data_a0d891167a57ac4f7b1a5b1377b62d85
#
_entry.id   a0d891167a57ac4f7b1a5b1377b62d85
#
_cell.length_a   1.000
_cell.length_b   1.000
_cell.length_c   1.000
_cell.angle_alpha   90.00
_cell.angle_beta   90.00
_cell.angle_gamma   90.00
#
_symmetry.space_group_name_H-M   'P 1'
#
loop_
_entity.id
_entity.type
_entity.pdbx_description
1 polymer ?
#
loop_
_entity_poly.entity_id
_entity_poly.type
_entity_poly.pdbx_seq_one_letter_code
_entity_poly.pdbx_strand_id
1 'polypeptide(L)'
;IAALWRAACRKWYLFAGSIVVCVALVVCYLKIAKPVYEVSADILVNEDEKKGGGGLSSLMGDIAGGGFSLDGMIGGGSVNDEILVISSHSLIREMVQRLDLNISYTSKKNFFKKKEYYHNSPLTVDIPESMADTLSSGFVVKVQTGGSDDKIKVLLKKGFFTTLAEMEATSFPIKVDYGEGIVIDKTEFYKPGKKLKFVAHVNGYDGEAEILEKRLDIDLSDKKANGISLKIRESNKQRGKDILNTLIECY
;
A
#
# COMPACT_ATOMS: atom_id res chain seq x y z
N ILE A 1 6.57 -3.71 54.88
CA ILE A 1 6.24 -2.57 54.00
C ILE A 1 7.16 -1.38 54.29
N ALA A 2 7.32 -0.96 55.57
CA ALA A 2 8.16 0.18 55.95
C ALA A 2 9.67 -0.03 55.69
N ALA A 3 10.17 -1.25 55.73
CA ALA A 3 11.57 -1.58 55.41
C ALA A 3 11.84 -1.48 53.89
N LEU A 4 10.91 -1.93 53.04
CA LEU A 4 10.96 -1.79 51.58
C LEU A 4 10.92 -0.32 51.18
N TRP A 5 10.07 0.49 51.80
CA TRP A 5 9.97 1.92 51.56
C TRP A 5 11.28 2.65 51.84
N ARG A 6 11.90 2.37 52.99
CA ARG A 6 13.21 2.95 53.37
C ARG A 6 14.35 2.52 52.44
N ALA A 7 14.35 1.28 51.95
CA ALA A 7 15.32 0.79 50.98
C ALA A 7 15.13 1.48 49.61
N ALA A 8 13.88 1.68 49.18
CA ALA A 8 13.55 2.39 47.95
C ALA A 8 13.97 3.87 48.00
N CYS A 9 13.67 4.57 49.12
CA CYS A 9 14.09 5.97 49.30
C CYS A 9 15.61 6.13 49.34
N ARG A 10 16.36 5.16 49.89
CA ARG A 10 17.83 5.21 49.92
C ARG A 10 18.48 5.00 48.54
N LYS A 11 17.79 4.33 47.62
CA LYS A 11 18.26 4.05 46.26
C LYS A 11 17.41 4.74 45.18
N TRP A 12 16.84 5.90 45.49
CA TRP A 12 15.94 6.65 44.61
C TRP A 12 16.56 6.96 43.23
N TYR A 13 17.90 7.09 43.16
CA TYR A 13 18.63 7.31 41.93
C TYR A 13 18.47 6.16 40.91
N LEU A 14 18.26 4.91 41.39
CA LEU A 14 17.99 3.77 40.51
C LEU A 14 16.59 3.90 39.85
N PHE A 15 15.60 4.37 40.62
CA PHE A 15 14.28 4.65 40.10
C PHE A 15 14.29 5.82 39.11
N ALA A 16 14.98 6.91 39.47
CA ALA A 16 15.15 8.03 38.57
C ALA A 16 15.89 7.62 37.28
N GLY A 17 16.94 6.83 37.40
CA GLY A 17 17.67 6.29 36.23
C GLY A 17 16.78 5.40 35.35
N SER A 18 15.98 4.52 35.94
CA SER A 18 15.01 3.67 35.19
C SER A 18 13.99 4.51 34.44
N ILE A 19 13.42 5.53 35.11
CA ILE A 19 12.46 6.44 34.44
C ILE A 19 13.10 7.16 33.24
N VAL A 20 14.31 7.69 33.42
CA VAL A 20 15.03 8.38 32.32
C VAL A 20 15.27 7.42 31.15
N VAL A 21 15.68 6.18 31.40
CA VAL A 21 15.88 5.17 30.37
C VAL A 21 14.55 4.84 29.65
N CYS A 22 13.47 4.64 30.43
CA CYS A 22 12.14 4.39 29.82
C CYS A 22 11.67 5.57 28.96
N VAL A 23 11.81 6.80 29.42
CA VAL A 23 11.45 7.99 28.65
C VAL A 23 12.31 8.10 27.39
N ALA A 24 13.62 7.85 27.49
CA ALA A 24 14.51 7.85 26.33
C ALA A 24 14.10 6.80 25.29
N LEU A 25 13.74 5.59 25.70
CA LEU A 25 13.23 4.53 24.81
C LEU A 25 11.91 4.91 24.16
N VAL A 26 10.97 5.50 24.90
CA VAL A 26 9.69 5.98 24.34
C VAL A 26 9.93 7.10 23.32
N VAL A 27 10.77 8.08 23.62
CA VAL A 27 11.11 9.15 22.67
C VAL A 27 11.80 8.60 21.42
N CYS A 28 12.70 7.63 21.57
CA CYS A 28 13.35 6.96 20.45
C CYS A 28 12.32 6.21 19.59
N TYR A 29 11.41 5.46 20.20
CA TYR A 29 10.33 4.76 19.52
C TYR A 29 9.42 5.73 18.74
N LEU A 30 8.95 6.82 19.38
CA LEU A 30 8.09 7.82 18.74
C LEU A 30 8.77 8.54 17.57
N LYS A 31 10.10 8.66 17.59
CA LYS A 31 10.86 9.23 16.46
C LYS A 31 11.00 8.28 15.27
N ILE A 32 10.91 6.99 15.51
CA ILE A 32 11.06 5.94 14.47
C ILE A 32 9.69 5.52 13.93
N ALA A 33 8.66 5.50 14.78
CA ALA A 33 7.31 5.11 14.41
C ALA A 33 6.75 6.04 13.31
N LYS A 34 6.23 5.43 12.25
CA LYS A 34 5.54 6.16 11.19
C LYS A 34 4.08 6.36 11.58
N PRO A 35 3.49 7.52 11.29
CA PRO A 35 2.05 7.68 11.42
C PRO A 35 1.34 6.75 10.43
N VAL A 36 0.35 6.04 10.90
CA VAL A 36 -0.54 5.21 10.07
C VAL A 36 -1.93 5.83 10.18
N TYR A 37 -2.53 6.09 9.05
CA TYR A 37 -3.87 6.64 8.92
C TYR A 37 -4.81 5.56 8.41
N GLU A 38 -5.94 5.41 9.05
CA GLU A 38 -7.04 4.62 8.54
C GLU A 38 -7.92 5.52 7.67
N VAL A 39 -8.12 5.11 6.44
CA VAL A 39 -9.02 5.76 5.48
C VAL A 39 -10.16 4.80 5.24
N SER A 40 -11.39 5.30 5.32
CA SER A 40 -12.60 4.51 5.10
C SER A 40 -13.52 5.17 4.07
N ALA A 41 -14.22 4.35 3.31
CA ALA A 41 -15.29 4.71 2.41
C ALA A 41 -16.45 3.75 2.61
N ASP A 42 -17.68 4.25 2.64
CA ASP A 42 -18.89 3.45 2.72
C ASP A 42 -19.64 3.53 1.38
N ILE A 43 -19.95 2.40 0.79
CA ILE A 43 -20.72 2.27 -0.46
C ILE A 43 -22.11 1.71 -0.11
N LEU A 44 -23.12 2.19 -0.82
CA LEU A 44 -24.47 1.61 -0.78
C LEU A 44 -24.68 0.75 -2.01
N VAL A 45 -25.03 -0.50 -1.79
CA VAL A 45 -25.43 -1.40 -2.86
C VAL A 45 -26.93 -1.21 -3.09
N ASN A 46 -27.31 -0.80 -4.29
CA ASN A 46 -28.69 -0.62 -4.69
C ASN A 46 -29.24 -1.98 -5.21
N GLU A 47 -30.13 -2.61 -4.46
CA GLU A 47 -30.78 -3.86 -4.88
C GLU A 47 -31.83 -3.64 -5.99
N ASP A 48 -32.23 -2.39 -6.24
CA ASP A 48 -33.36 -2.09 -7.14
C ASP A 48 -33.04 -2.28 -8.63
N GLU A 49 -31.80 -2.25 -9.05
CA GLU A 49 -31.45 -2.42 -10.48
C GLU A 49 -31.47 -3.88 -10.97
N LYS A 50 -31.44 -4.87 -10.08
CA LYS A 50 -31.49 -6.30 -10.47
C LYS A 50 -32.88 -6.90 -10.59
N LYS A 51 -33.95 -6.14 -10.35
CA LYS A 51 -35.34 -6.58 -10.57
C LYS A 51 -35.77 -6.73 -12.05
N GLY A 52 -34.89 -6.39 -12.99
CA GLY A 52 -35.15 -6.54 -14.43
C GLY A 52 -35.12 -7.99 -14.96
N GLY A 53 -34.65 -8.97 -14.15
CA GLY A 53 -34.60 -10.39 -14.52
C GLY A 53 -35.77 -11.25 -14.03
N GLY A 54 -36.83 -10.64 -13.46
CA GLY A 54 -37.91 -11.30 -12.77
C GLY A 54 -38.90 -12.11 -13.65
N GLY A 55 -38.68 -12.20 -14.95
CA GLY A 55 -39.57 -12.98 -15.84
C GLY A 55 -39.36 -14.49 -15.79
N LEU A 56 -38.17 -14.95 -15.41
CA LEU A 56 -37.90 -16.40 -15.38
C LEU A 56 -38.15 -17.03 -14.02
N SER A 57 -37.99 -16.28 -12.93
CA SER A 57 -38.27 -16.75 -11.57
C SER A 57 -39.76 -16.87 -11.29
N SER A 58 -40.61 -15.99 -11.87
CA SER A 58 -42.06 -16.10 -11.75
C SER A 58 -42.62 -17.29 -12.54
N LEU A 59 -42.02 -17.62 -13.70
CA LEU A 59 -42.38 -18.78 -14.50
C LEU A 59 -41.98 -20.11 -13.86
N MET A 60 -40.87 -20.17 -13.15
CA MET A 60 -40.41 -21.37 -12.44
C MET A 60 -41.14 -21.59 -11.10
N GLY A 61 -41.59 -20.53 -10.43
CA GLY A 61 -42.39 -20.62 -9.22
C GLY A 61 -43.75 -21.25 -9.44
N ASP A 62 -44.35 -21.07 -10.61
CA ASP A 62 -45.65 -21.61 -10.97
C ASP A 62 -45.60 -23.09 -11.39
N ILE A 63 -44.44 -23.58 -11.84
CA ILE A 63 -44.26 -24.97 -12.28
C ILE A 63 -43.90 -25.93 -11.12
N ALA A 64 -43.25 -25.42 -10.07
CA ALA A 64 -42.84 -26.22 -8.91
C ALA A 64 -43.80 -26.03 -7.75
N GLY A 65 -45.06 -26.48 -7.87
CA GLY A 65 -46.10 -26.44 -6.83
C GLY A 65 -45.77 -27.17 -5.50
N GLY A 66 -44.59 -26.98 -5.00
CA GLY A 66 -44.10 -27.52 -3.73
C GLY A 66 -43.20 -26.52 -3.04
N GLY A 67 -43.64 -26.04 -1.87
CA GLY A 67 -43.12 -25.07 -0.95
C GLY A 67 -41.64 -25.04 -0.63
N PHE A 68 -40.80 -25.04 -1.67
CA PHE A 68 -39.36 -24.81 -1.56
C PHE A 68 -39.08 -23.39 -2.07
N SER A 69 -39.01 -22.46 -1.16
CA SER A 69 -38.60 -21.10 -1.48
C SER A 69 -37.16 -21.11 -2.00
N LEU A 70 -36.99 -21.16 -3.32
CA LEU A 70 -35.71 -20.89 -4.01
C LEU A 70 -35.33 -19.37 -3.99
N ASP A 71 -36.19 -18.57 -3.35
CA ASP A 71 -36.02 -17.10 -3.25
C ASP A 71 -34.73 -16.72 -2.51
N GLY A 72 -34.25 -17.57 -1.61
CA GLY A 72 -32.96 -17.38 -0.93
C GLY A 72 -31.73 -17.87 -1.73
N MET A 73 -31.93 -18.59 -2.86
CA MET A 73 -30.86 -19.27 -3.57
C MET A 73 -30.63 -18.77 -5.01
N ILE A 74 -31.56 -18.02 -5.61
CA ILE A 74 -31.48 -17.59 -7.03
C ILE A 74 -31.75 -16.09 -7.22
N GLY A 75 -32.23 -15.37 -6.23
CA GLY A 75 -32.76 -14.03 -6.43
C GLY A 75 -32.26 -12.97 -5.46
N GLY A 76 -31.03 -12.69 -5.46
CA GLY A 76 -30.49 -11.53 -4.78
C GLY A 76 -28.99 -11.69 -4.69
N GLY A 77 -28.24 -10.99 -5.52
CA GLY A 77 -26.82 -10.79 -5.25
C GLY A 77 -26.72 -10.24 -3.82
N SER A 78 -26.42 -11.10 -2.87
CA SER A 78 -26.29 -10.71 -1.46
C SER A 78 -25.15 -9.70 -1.38
N VAL A 79 -25.24 -8.73 -0.48
CA VAL A 79 -24.13 -7.77 -0.23
C VAL A 79 -22.81 -8.53 -0.04
N ASN A 80 -22.86 -9.79 0.40
CA ASN A 80 -21.70 -10.67 0.50
C ASN A 80 -21.10 -11.01 -0.88
N ASP A 81 -21.93 -11.18 -1.91
CA ASP A 81 -21.43 -11.46 -3.27
C ASP A 81 -20.73 -10.23 -3.84
N GLU A 82 -21.24 -9.04 -3.55
CA GLU A 82 -20.59 -7.79 -3.94
C GLU A 82 -19.25 -7.58 -3.21
N ILE A 83 -19.17 -7.96 -1.93
CA ILE A 83 -17.90 -7.97 -1.18
C ILE A 83 -16.88 -8.88 -1.85
N LEU A 84 -17.29 -10.07 -2.31
CA LEU A 84 -16.41 -11.00 -3.02
C LEU A 84 -15.93 -10.41 -4.37
N VAL A 85 -16.78 -9.68 -5.08
CA VAL A 85 -16.40 -9.01 -6.33
C VAL A 85 -15.39 -7.90 -6.06
N ILE A 86 -15.70 -7.01 -5.10
CA ILE A 86 -14.82 -5.88 -4.76
C ILE A 86 -13.48 -6.36 -4.20
N SER A 87 -13.46 -7.47 -3.45
CA SER A 87 -12.23 -8.08 -2.92
C SER A 87 -11.49 -8.95 -3.94
N SER A 88 -11.99 -9.08 -5.16
CA SER A 88 -11.36 -9.95 -6.16
C SER A 88 -9.98 -9.46 -6.54
N HIS A 89 -9.04 -10.40 -6.67
CA HIS A 89 -7.66 -10.11 -7.06
C HIS A 89 -7.58 -9.36 -8.40
N SER A 90 -8.43 -9.68 -9.36
CA SER A 90 -8.45 -9.03 -10.68
C SER A 90 -8.78 -7.54 -10.60
N LEU A 91 -9.76 -7.18 -9.75
CA LEU A 91 -10.17 -5.79 -9.57
C LEU A 91 -9.11 -4.98 -8.81
N ILE A 92 -8.53 -5.56 -7.78
CA ILE A 92 -7.41 -4.94 -7.05
C ILE A 92 -6.19 -4.76 -7.96
N ARG A 93 -5.89 -5.74 -8.83
CA ARG A 93 -4.82 -5.65 -9.82
C ARG A 93 -5.05 -4.52 -10.82
N GLU A 94 -6.28 -4.37 -11.34
CA GLU A 94 -6.64 -3.27 -12.23
C GLU A 94 -6.44 -1.91 -11.55
N MET A 95 -6.86 -1.78 -10.29
CA MET A 95 -6.61 -0.57 -9.49
C MET A 95 -5.11 -0.31 -9.32
N VAL A 96 -4.30 -1.34 -9.06
CA VAL A 96 -2.83 -1.21 -8.96
C VAL A 96 -2.23 -0.67 -10.26
N GLN A 97 -2.71 -1.16 -11.42
CA GLN A 97 -2.28 -0.69 -12.73
C GLN A 97 -2.68 0.77 -12.99
N ARG A 98 -3.93 1.13 -12.69
CA ARG A 98 -4.42 2.51 -12.92
C ARG A 98 -3.71 3.56 -12.07
N LEU A 99 -3.23 3.20 -10.91
CA LEU A 99 -2.56 4.11 -9.96
C LEU A 99 -1.04 3.97 -9.94
N ASP A 100 -0.44 3.12 -10.77
CA ASP A 100 1.00 2.81 -10.79
C ASP A 100 1.55 2.47 -9.39
N LEU A 101 0.77 1.71 -8.59
CA LEU A 101 1.13 1.40 -7.21
C LEU A 101 2.24 0.36 -7.09
N ASN A 102 2.56 -0.33 -8.17
CA ASN A 102 3.63 -1.32 -8.25
C ASN A 102 5.02 -0.74 -7.97
N ILE A 103 5.17 0.59 -8.01
CA ILE A 103 6.42 1.27 -7.69
C ILE A 103 6.21 2.21 -6.50
N SER A 104 6.91 1.95 -5.41
CA SER A 104 6.87 2.80 -4.22
C SER A 104 8.21 3.50 -3.98
N TYR A 105 8.14 4.80 -3.70
CA TYR A 105 9.30 5.68 -3.60
C TYR A 105 9.60 6.07 -2.17
N THR A 106 10.86 5.90 -1.76
CA THR A 106 11.32 6.31 -0.43
C THR A 106 12.67 7.02 -0.52
N SER A 107 12.93 7.93 0.41
CA SER A 107 14.24 8.55 0.56
C SER A 107 14.67 8.52 2.01
N LYS A 108 15.96 8.26 2.24
CA LYS A 108 16.55 8.37 3.57
C LYS A 108 16.99 9.82 3.80
N LYS A 109 16.23 10.56 4.60
CA LYS A 109 16.60 11.91 5.00
C LYS A 109 17.67 11.92 6.10
N ASN A 110 17.54 11.03 7.10
CA ASN A 110 18.48 10.82 8.20
C ASN A 110 18.53 9.32 8.55
N PHE A 111 19.43 8.94 9.46
CA PHE A 111 19.59 7.56 9.89
C PHE A 111 18.26 6.91 10.36
N PHE A 112 17.38 7.71 11.00
CA PHE A 112 16.10 7.25 11.57
C PHE A 112 14.86 7.60 10.77
N LYS A 113 14.92 8.53 9.81
CA LYS A 113 13.73 8.99 9.07
C LYS A 113 13.81 8.62 7.60
N LYS A 114 12.90 7.73 7.20
CA LYS A 114 12.56 7.49 5.79
C LYS A 114 11.38 8.39 5.43
N LYS A 115 11.50 9.13 4.33
CA LYS A 115 10.39 9.88 3.73
C LYS A 115 9.82 9.04 2.60
N GLU A 116 8.54 8.77 2.64
CA GLU A 116 7.79 8.17 1.54
C GLU A 116 7.26 9.26 0.62
N TYR A 117 7.25 8.98 -0.68
CA TYR A 117 6.72 9.87 -1.70
C TYR A 117 5.57 9.18 -2.40
N TYR A 118 4.59 9.95 -2.81
CA TYR A 118 3.48 9.47 -3.63
C TYR A 118 3.49 10.26 -4.94
N HIS A 119 2.89 11.46 -5.03
CA HIS A 119 2.93 12.25 -6.27
C HIS A 119 4.13 13.21 -6.38
N ASN A 120 4.82 13.49 -5.28
CA ASN A 120 5.90 14.50 -5.22
C ASN A 120 7.28 13.87 -5.11
N SER A 121 7.50 12.78 -5.83
CA SER A 121 8.80 12.10 -5.89
C SER A 121 9.81 12.95 -6.65
N PRO A 122 11.07 13.05 -6.21
CA PRO A 122 12.13 13.76 -6.95
C PRO A 122 12.61 13.02 -8.20
N LEU A 123 12.47 11.71 -8.24
CA LEU A 123 12.80 10.85 -9.37
C LEU A 123 11.63 9.92 -9.67
N THR A 124 11.47 9.56 -10.93
CA THR A 124 10.59 8.48 -11.38
C THR A 124 11.42 7.30 -11.88
N VAL A 125 10.87 6.12 -11.74
CA VAL A 125 11.39 4.90 -12.33
C VAL A 125 10.28 4.37 -13.22
N ASP A 126 10.57 4.26 -14.48
CA ASP A 126 9.65 3.74 -15.49
C ASP A 126 10.10 2.34 -15.93
N ILE A 127 9.19 1.39 -15.93
CA ILE A 127 9.42 0.01 -16.35
C ILE A 127 8.36 -0.37 -17.39
N PRO A 128 8.70 -1.15 -18.40
CA PRO A 128 7.72 -1.65 -19.37
C PRO A 128 6.61 -2.45 -18.69
N GLU A 129 5.37 -2.29 -19.15
CA GLU A 129 4.22 -3.02 -18.63
C GLU A 129 4.39 -4.54 -18.70
N SER A 130 4.95 -5.04 -19.83
CA SER A 130 5.28 -6.45 -20.01
C SER A 130 6.20 -6.99 -18.92
N MET A 131 7.15 -6.18 -18.46
CA MET A 131 8.03 -6.52 -17.35
C MET A 131 7.27 -6.52 -16.02
N ALA A 132 6.41 -5.52 -15.79
CA ALA A 132 5.61 -5.42 -14.57
C ALA A 132 4.61 -6.58 -14.44
N ASP A 133 4.06 -7.06 -15.56
CA ASP A 133 3.14 -8.21 -15.61
C ASP A 133 3.84 -9.54 -15.29
N THR A 134 5.08 -9.71 -15.74
CA THR A 134 5.80 -10.99 -15.58
C THR A 134 6.65 -11.05 -14.31
N LEU A 135 6.77 -9.96 -13.58
CA LEU A 135 7.64 -9.85 -12.42
C LEU A 135 7.07 -10.61 -11.21
N SER A 136 7.51 -11.84 -11.02
CA SER A 136 7.11 -12.68 -9.89
C SER A 136 7.74 -12.30 -8.55
N SER A 137 8.84 -11.55 -8.55
CA SER A 137 9.49 -11.06 -7.32
C SER A 137 10.08 -9.68 -7.52
N GLY A 138 9.74 -8.76 -6.62
CA GLY A 138 10.18 -7.38 -6.66
C GLY A 138 11.69 -7.20 -6.56
N PHE A 139 12.15 -6.05 -7.04
CA PHE A 139 13.52 -5.58 -6.89
C PHE A 139 13.57 -4.13 -6.39
N VAL A 140 14.74 -3.68 -6.03
CA VAL A 140 14.95 -2.36 -5.43
C VAL A 140 15.96 -1.59 -6.27
N VAL A 141 15.56 -0.41 -6.73
CA VAL A 141 16.42 0.55 -7.41
C VAL A 141 16.89 1.59 -6.40
N LYS A 142 18.20 1.68 -6.17
CA LYS A 142 18.79 2.68 -5.29
C LYS A 142 19.55 3.69 -6.12
N VAL A 143 19.18 4.96 -5.99
CA VAL A 143 19.85 6.08 -6.67
C VAL A 143 20.49 6.97 -5.63
N GLN A 144 21.78 7.27 -5.81
CA GLN A 144 22.52 8.18 -4.95
C GLN A 144 23.11 9.31 -5.80
N THR A 145 22.78 10.54 -5.43
CA THR A 145 23.30 11.75 -6.10
C THR A 145 24.06 12.64 -5.12
N GLY A 146 24.90 13.54 -5.61
CA GLY A 146 25.58 14.53 -4.79
C GLY A 146 26.86 14.02 -4.10
N GLY A 147 27.63 13.19 -4.79
CA GLY A 147 29.04 12.93 -4.45
C GLY A 147 29.96 14.09 -4.86
N SER A 148 31.25 13.98 -4.55
CA SER A 148 32.26 14.98 -4.90
C SER A 148 32.44 15.16 -6.42
N ASP A 149 32.00 14.20 -7.24
CA ASP A 149 32.28 14.17 -8.68
C ASP A 149 30.98 14.34 -9.53
N ASP A 150 29.89 14.83 -8.95
CA ASP A 150 28.57 14.98 -9.60
C ASP A 150 28.03 13.67 -10.24
N LYS A 151 28.61 12.54 -9.87
CA LYS A 151 28.22 11.24 -10.40
C LYS A 151 26.97 10.71 -9.72
N ILE A 152 26.09 10.13 -10.50
CA ILE A 152 24.89 9.46 -10.05
C ILE A 152 25.17 7.95 -10.01
N LYS A 153 25.09 7.36 -8.82
CA LYS A 153 25.24 5.92 -8.66
C LYS A 153 23.88 5.27 -8.62
N VAL A 154 23.67 4.29 -9.50
CA VAL A 154 22.45 3.49 -9.58
C VAL A 154 22.79 2.04 -9.24
N LEU A 155 22.03 1.45 -8.34
CA LEU A 155 22.20 0.09 -7.87
C LEU A 155 20.87 -0.64 -7.91
N LEU A 156 20.78 -1.70 -8.70
CA LEU A 156 19.65 -2.62 -8.70
C LEU A 156 19.94 -3.80 -7.78
N LYS A 157 19.00 -4.09 -6.89
CA LYS A 157 19.11 -5.22 -5.96
C LYS A 157 17.84 -6.06 -5.93
N LYS A 158 18.01 -7.38 -5.92
CA LYS A 158 16.96 -8.34 -5.65
C LYS A 158 17.18 -8.93 -4.26
N GLY A 159 16.19 -8.75 -3.38
CA GLY A 159 16.33 -9.17 -1.99
C GLY A 159 17.44 -8.43 -1.23
N PHE A 160 18.01 -9.08 -0.23
CA PHE A 160 18.98 -8.45 0.67
C PHE A 160 20.43 -8.49 0.15
N PHE A 161 20.82 -9.56 -0.52
CA PHE A 161 22.22 -9.82 -0.88
C PHE A 161 22.55 -9.72 -2.37
N THR A 162 21.58 -9.90 -3.27
CA THR A 162 21.85 -9.99 -4.70
C THR A 162 21.83 -8.62 -5.36
N THR A 163 22.97 -8.20 -5.91
CA THR A 163 23.06 -7.05 -6.81
C THR A 163 22.83 -7.54 -8.25
N LEU A 164 21.85 -6.95 -8.92
CA LEU A 164 21.50 -7.28 -10.30
C LEU A 164 22.28 -6.43 -11.30
N ALA A 165 22.44 -5.14 -11.01
CA ALA A 165 23.20 -4.20 -11.81
C ALA A 165 23.74 -3.07 -10.96
N GLU A 166 24.90 -2.54 -11.33
CA GLU A 166 25.51 -1.35 -10.76
C GLU A 166 26.05 -0.50 -11.89
N MET A 167 25.72 0.80 -11.88
CA MET A 167 26.20 1.72 -12.90
C MET A 167 26.39 3.13 -12.35
N GLU A 168 27.26 3.88 -13.00
CA GLU A 168 27.45 5.31 -12.76
C GLU A 168 26.99 6.11 -13.99
N ALA A 169 26.28 7.19 -13.76
CA ALA A 169 25.82 8.11 -14.78
C ALA A 169 26.15 9.55 -14.38
N THR A 170 26.15 10.45 -15.34
CA THR A 170 26.41 11.89 -15.13
C THR A 170 25.19 12.77 -15.33
N SER A 171 24.16 12.26 -15.98
CA SER A 171 22.93 12.99 -16.30
C SER A 171 21.71 12.10 -16.34
N PHE A 172 20.53 12.68 -16.19
CA PHE A 172 19.23 12.06 -16.43
C PHE A 172 18.76 12.35 -17.88
N PRO A 173 17.95 11.48 -18.52
CA PRO A 173 17.47 10.18 -18.01
C PRO A 173 18.56 9.10 -18.03
N ILE A 174 18.46 8.16 -17.08
CA ILE A 174 19.37 7.03 -16.96
C ILE A 174 18.65 5.76 -17.42
N LYS A 175 19.20 5.12 -18.44
CA LYS A 175 18.72 3.82 -18.90
C LYS A 175 19.54 2.71 -18.26
N VAL A 176 18.89 1.81 -17.58
CA VAL A 176 19.50 0.64 -16.96
C VAL A 176 19.16 -0.58 -17.80
N ASP A 177 20.18 -1.25 -18.30
CA ASP A 177 20.02 -2.47 -19.09
C ASP A 177 19.76 -3.67 -18.16
N TYR A 178 18.49 -3.84 -17.80
CA TYR A 178 17.99 -4.96 -17.02
C TYR A 178 16.57 -5.33 -17.48
N GLY A 179 16.38 -6.58 -17.87
CA GLY A 179 15.14 -7.05 -18.49
C GLY A 179 14.86 -6.35 -19.81
N GLU A 180 13.71 -5.74 -19.94
CA GLU A 180 13.31 -4.95 -21.12
C GLU A 180 13.78 -3.50 -21.06
N GLY A 181 14.57 -3.14 -20.04
CA GLY A 181 15.09 -1.80 -19.82
C GLY A 181 14.29 -1.02 -18.77
N ILE A 182 15.01 -0.31 -17.92
CA ILE A 182 14.44 0.55 -16.86
C ILE A 182 14.91 1.97 -17.14
N VAL A 183 13.99 2.93 -17.11
CA VAL A 183 14.31 4.34 -17.28
C VAL A 183 14.13 5.07 -15.95
N ILE A 184 15.15 5.79 -15.53
CA ILE A 184 15.12 6.63 -14.32
C ILE A 184 15.23 8.07 -14.78
N ASP A 185 14.24 8.89 -14.44
CA ASP A 185 14.23 10.29 -14.81
C ASP A 185 13.96 11.21 -13.61
N LYS A 186 14.32 12.48 -13.77
CA LYS A 186 14.06 13.53 -12.79
C LYS A 186 12.68 14.13 -12.98
N THR A 187 12.01 14.42 -11.87
CA THR A 187 10.75 15.18 -11.87
C THR A 187 11.02 16.67 -11.58
N GLU A 188 9.98 17.48 -11.62
CA GLU A 188 9.99 18.89 -11.19
C GLU A 188 10.42 19.07 -9.72
N PHE A 189 10.26 18.04 -8.88
CA PHE A 189 10.65 18.07 -7.47
C PHE A 189 12.14 17.77 -7.24
N TYR A 190 12.88 17.43 -8.28
CA TYR A 190 14.32 17.20 -8.19
C TYR A 190 15.08 18.49 -7.93
N LYS A 191 15.96 18.46 -6.93
CA LYS A 191 16.81 19.61 -6.58
C LYS A 191 18.27 19.27 -6.86
N PRO A 192 18.87 19.84 -7.92
CA PRO A 192 20.28 19.62 -8.23
C PRO A 192 21.18 20.10 -7.08
N GLY A 193 22.34 19.50 -6.94
CA GLY A 193 23.33 19.85 -5.91
C GLY A 193 23.01 19.34 -4.50
N LYS A 194 21.84 18.73 -4.25
CA LYS A 194 21.53 18.10 -2.96
C LYS A 194 21.85 16.61 -2.97
N LYS A 195 22.53 16.15 -1.90
CA LYS A 195 22.71 14.73 -1.68
C LYS A 195 21.36 14.05 -1.50
N LEU A 196 21.03 13.14 -2.42
CA LEU A 196 19.80 12.35 -2.39
C LEU A 196 20.16 10.86 -2.29
N LYS A 197 19.55 10.17 -1.33
CA LYS A 197 19.56 8.71 -1.24
C LYS A 197 18.14 8.23 -1.49
N PHE A 198 17.85 7.94 -2.73
CA PHE A 198 16.55 7.57 -3.22
C PHE A 198 16.46 6.05 -3.39
N VAL A 199 15.32 5.49 -3.10
CA VAL A 199 15.05 4.07 -3.19
C VAL A 199 13.66 3.89 -3.78
N ALA A 200 13.57 3.24 -4.93
CA ALA A 200 12.33 2.77 -5.49
C ALA A 200 12.22 1.25 -5.26
N HIS A 201 11.12 0.82 -4.69
CA HIS A 201 10.75 -0.58 -4.60
C HIS A 201 9.81 -0.87 -5.76
N VAL A 202 10.19 -1.80 -6.61
CA VAL A 202 9.46 -2.21 -7.80
C VAL A 202 8.92 -3.61 -7.57
N ASN A 203 7.61 -3.77 -7.65
CA ASN A 203 6.91 -5.05 -7.59
C ASN A 203 6.24 -5.33 -8.94
N GLY A 204 5.87 -6.58 -9.18
CA GLY A 204 4.91 -6.90 -10.23
C GLY A 204 3.50 -6.48 -9.82
N TYR A 205 2.62 -6.31 -10.80
CA TYR A 205 1.22 -5.93 -10.53
C TYR A 205 0.51 -6.93 -9.63
N ASP A 206 0.68 -8.24 -9.88
CA ASP A 206 0.09 -9.30 -9.06
C ASP A 206 0.66 -9.30 -7.63
N GLY A 207 1.98 -9.10 -7.50
CA GLY A 207 2.62 -9.06 -6.18
C GLY A 207 2.18 -7.87 -5.33
N GLU A 208 1.98 -6.69 -5.93
CA GLU A 208 1.47 -5.53 -5.21
C GLU A 208 -0.04 -5.68 -4.92
N ALA A 209 -0.81 -6.27 -5.85
CA ALA A 209 -2.22 -6.56 -5.63
C ALA A 209 -2.42 -7.50 -4.43
N GLU A 210 -1.62 -8.57 -4.31
CA GLU A 210 -1.66 -9.49 -3.15
C GLU A 210 -1.31 -8.77 -1.83
N ILE A 211 -0.38 -7.82 -1.85
CA ILE A 211 -0.03 -7.01 -0.67
C ILE A 211 -1.20 -6.11 -0.28
N LEU A 212 -1.86 -5.47 -1.25
CA LEU A 212 -2.99 -4.57 -1.01
C LEU A 212 -4.24 -5.33 -0.57
N GLU A 213 -4.52 -6.50 -1.16
CA GLU A 213 -5.61 -7.39 -0.75
C GLU A 213 -5.56 -7.70 0.76
N LYS A 214 -4.38 -8.00 1.28
CA LYS A 214 -4.18 -8.26 2.72
C LYS A 214 -4.30 -7.01 3.62
N ARG A 215 -4.27 -5.82 3.04
CA ARG A 215 -4.33 -4.53 3.75
C ARG A 215 -5.70 -3.85 3.63
N LEU A 216 -6.47 -4.23 2.64
CA LEU A 216 -7.86 -3.84 2.48
C LEU A 216 -8.72 -4.63 3.46
N ASP A 217 -9.56 -3.92 4.18
CA ASP A 217 -10.56 -4.45 5.09
C ASP A 217 -11.93 -4.09 4.49
N ILE A 218 -12.66 -5.09 4.03
CA ILE A 218 -13.91 -4.94 3.30
C ILE A 218 -14.98 -5.72 4.04
N ASP A 219 -15.87 -5.00 4.70
CA ASP A 219 -16.90 -5.57 5.54
C ASP A 219 -18.28 -4.93 5.29
N LEU A 220 -19.31 -5.57 5.83
CA LEU A 220 -20.64 -4.96 5.91
C LEU A 220 -20.59 -3.67 6.75
N SER A 221 -21.27 -2.63 6.27
CA SER A 221 -21.33 -1.36 7.01
C SER A 221 -22.33 -1.48 8.17
N ASP A 222 -21.84 -1.26 9.40
CA ASP A 222 -22.69 -1.24 10.62
C ASP A 222 -23.77 -0.15 10.58
N LYS A 223 -23.62 0.85 9.71
CA LYS A 223 -24.51 2.03 9.65
C LYS A 223 -25.67 1.89 8.70
N LYS A 224 -25.63 0.92 7.77
CA LYS A 224 -26.60 0.79 6.68
C LYS A 224 -26.81 -0.68 6.34
N ALA A 225 -28.06 -1.11 6.25
CA ALA A 225 -28.43 -2.53 6.03
C ALA A 225 -27.82 -3.13 4.75
N ASN A 226 -27.63 -2.32 3.69
CA ASN A 226 -27.09 -2.73 2.39
C ASN A 226 -25.81 -1.94 2.05
N GLY A 227 -24.99 -1.68 3.05
CA GLY A 227 -23.75 -0.92 2.90
C GLY A 227 -22.52 -1.82 2.97
N ILE A 228 -21.50 -1.49 2.17
CA ILE A 228 -20.15 -2.07 2.25
C ILE A 228 -19.22 -0.98 2.79
N SER A 229 -18.46 -1.32 3.81
CA SER A 229 -17.43 -0.45 4.38
C SER A 229 -16.05 -0.92 3.91
N LEU A 230 -15.37 -0.04 3.19
CA LEU A 230 -14.00 -0.24 2.72
C LEU A 230 -13.06 0.51 3.64
N LYS A 231 -12.01 -0.14 4.13
CA LYS A 231 -10.99 0.49 4.99
C LYS A 231 -9.61 0.09 4.53
N ILE A 232 -8.69 1.04 4.57
CA ILE A 232 -7.27 0.78 4.33
C ILE A 232 -6.39 1.57 5.30
N ARG A 233 -5.29 0.96 5.74
CA ARG A 233 -4.30 1.61 6.59
C ARG A 233 -3.09 2.00 5.78
N GLU A 234 -2.88 3.31 5.65
CA GLU A 234 -1.79 3.90 4.87
C GLU A 234 -1.01 4.96 5.62
N SER A 235 0.29 5.09 5.29
CA SER A 235 1.13 6.16 5.83
C SER A 235 0.84 7.52 5.16
N ASN A 236 0.26 7.52 3.96
CA ASN A 236 -0.15 8.70 3.21
C ASN A 236 -1.67 8.71 3.03
N LYS A 237 -2.34 9.72 3.61
CA LYS A 237 -3.80 9.87 3.52
C LYS A 237 -4.31 9.99 2.07
N GLN A 238 -3.56 10.70 1.21
CA GLN A 238 -3.99 10.88 -0.17
C GLN A 238 -3.92 9.56 -0.94
N ARG A 239 -2.82 8.80 -0.77
CA ARG A 239 -2.70 7.45 -1.35
C ARG A 239 -3.85 6.55 -0.92
N GLY A 240 -4.21 6.57 0.37
CA GLY A 240 -5.33 5.76 0.87
C GLY A 240 -6.67 6.16 0.25
N LYS A 241 -6.92 7.47 0.04
CA LYS A 241 -8.13 7.95 -0.64
C LYS A 241 -8.16 7.54 -2.11
N ASP A 242 -7.04 7.70 -2.82
CA ASP A 242 -6.94 7.37 -4.23
C ASP A 242 -7.15 5.86 -4.45
N ILE A 243 -6.59 5.01 -3.57
CA ILE A 243 -6.81 3.57 -3.59
C ILE A 243 -8.30 3.24 -3.46
N LEU A 244 -9.00 3.76 -2.44
CA LEU A 244 -10.41 3.45 -2.23
C LEU A 244 -11.30 4.00 -3.34
N ASN A 245 -11.04 5.23 -3.80
CA ASN A 245 -11.81 5.83 -4.89
C ASN A 245 -11.64 5.05 -6.20
N THR A 246 -10.40 4.72 -6.57
CA THR A 246 -10.14 3.96 -7.79
C THR A 246 -10.69 2.54 -7.71
N LEU A 247 -10.65 1.91 -6.52
CA LEU A 247 -11.27 0.59 -6.32
C LEU A 247 -12.78 0.66 -6.58
N ILE A 248 -13.45 1.72 -6.11
CA ILE A 248 -14.87 1.96 -6.35
C ILE A 248 -15.15 2.27 -7.84
N GLU A 249 -14.24 2.96 -8.52
CA GLU A 249 -14.37 3.26 -9.95
C GLU A 249 -14.14 2.03 -10.85
N CYS A 250 -13.31 1.08 -10.40
CA CYS A 250 -13.10 -0.18 -11.11
C CYS A 250 -14.25 -1.17 -10.91
N TYR A 251 -14.98 -1.04 -9.80
CA TYR A 251 -16.18 -1.81 -9.50
C TYR A 251 -17.40 -1.29 -10.26
#